data_6f9be7f04a0048526685acd8d13b0bfa
#
_entry.id   6f9be7f04a0048526685acd8d13b0bfa
#
_cell.length_a   1.000
_cell.length_b   1.000
_cell.length_c   1.000
_cell.angle_alpha   90.00
_cell.angle_beta   90.00
_cell.angle_gamma   90.00
#
_symmetry.space_group_name_H-M   'P 1'
#
loop_
_entity.id
_entity.type
_entity.pdbx_description
1 polymer ?
#
loop_
_entity_poly.entity_id
_entity_poly.type
_entity_poly.pdbx_seq_one_letter_code
_entity_poly.pdbx_strand_id
1 'polypeptide(L)'
;MYLVITMGKAKMKKNNDNTIMEGNELKSLIIIIIIVSVVFLAFYGITALTSKKKTAGSEYEVKSETIQYDEIMVGQILNQKEKEYYVLLKNENNHYNDLYTYYLKKYLSKKSKKYYTVDLSNALNSSYVGDSTNVNTKSFFNSKFGNTTLILIKNKKVNKVYSTDEQITEVLKKIAA
;
A
#
# COMPACT_ATOMS: atom_id res chain seq x y z
N MET A 1 54.06 75.65 -27.74
CA MET A 1 54.24 74.25 -28.09
C MET A 1 52.89 73.55 -27.77
N TYR A 2 52.00 73.46 -28.79
CA TYR A 2 50.64 72.90 -28.62
C TYR A 2 50.64 71.47 -29.08
N LEU A 3 50.26 70.56 -28.18
CA LEU A 3 50.13 69.15 -28.46
C LEU A 3 48.71 68.89 -28.98
N VAL A 4 48.58 68.50 -30.25
CA VAL A 4 47.27 68.14 -30.84
C VAL A 4 47.05 66.65 -30.60
N ILE A 5 46.06 66.35 -29.79
CA ILE A 5 45.61 64.97 -29.54
C ILE A 5 44.53 64.64 -30.57
N THR A 6 44.83 63.80 -31.53
CA THR A 6 43.88 63.28 -32.49
C THR A 6 43.09 62.14 -31.85
N MET A 7 41.80 62.35 -31.64
CA MET A 7 40.82 61.34 -31.21
C MET A 7 40.52 60.42 -32.39
N GLY A 8 40.97 59.14 -32.28
CA GLY A 8 40.59 58.10 -33.18
C GLY A 8 39.14 57.65 -32.95
N LYS A 9 38.29 57.76 -33.98
CA LYS A 9 36.91 57.22 -33.96
C LYS A 9 36.96 55.68 -33.95
N ALA A 10 36.63 55.08 -32.83
CA ALA A 10 36.35 53.67 -32.73
C ALA A 10 35.06 53.33 -33.50
N LYS A 11 35.15 52.56 -34.57
CA LYS A 11 34.01 51.98 -35.25
C LYS A 11 33.43 50.86 -34.37
N MET A 12 32.25 51.09 -33.80
CA MET A 12 31.46 50.03 -33.19
C MET A 12 31.02 49.04 -34.30
N LYS A 13 31.57 47.85 -34.24
CA LYS A 13 31.15 46.71 -35.02
C LYS A 13 29.83 46.19 -34.42
N LYS A 14 28.74 46.43 -35.08
CA LYS A 14 27.39 45.93 -34.74
C LYS A 14 27.41 44.42 -35.02
N ASN A 15 27.60 43.58 -33.98
CA ASN A 15 27.38 42.14 -34.14
C ASN A 15 25.87 41.94 -34.26
N ASN A 16 25.42 41.68 -35.47
CA ASN A 16 24.14 41.06 -35.73
C ASN A 16 24.30 39.56 -35.54
N ASP A 17 24.15 39.09 -34.31
CA ASP A 17 23.96 37.66 -34.04
C ASP A 17 22.52 37.25 -34.38
N ASN A 18 22.21 37.35 -35.67
CA ASN A 18 21.15 36.53 -36.24
C ASN A 18 21.82 35.21 -36.62
N THR A 19 21.93 34.28 -35.65
CA THR A 19 22.22 32.88 -35.93
C THR A 19 21.03 32.30 -36.67
N ILE A 20 21.02 32.53 -38.00
CA ILE A 20 20.26 31.69 -38.93
C ILE A 20 20.96 30.35 -38.85
N MET A 21 20.36 29.35 -38.16
CA MET A 21 20.86 27.98 -38.14
C MET A 21 21.14 27.58 -39.60
N GLU A 22 22.38 27.30 -39.91
CA GLU A 22 22.74 26.77 -41.23
C GLU A 22 21.92 25.51 -41.48
N GLY A 23 21.43 25.30 -42.71
CA GLY A 23 20.49 24.24 -43.04
C GLY A 23 20.95 22.81 -42.66
N ASN A 24 22.25 22.64 -42.40
CA ASN A 24 22.81 21.38 -41.89
C ASN A 24 22.59 21.16 -40.39
N GLU A 25 22.61 22.21 -39.56
CA GLU A 25 22.31 22.14 -38.13
C GLU A 25 20.85 21.83 -37.91
N LEU A 26 19.96 22.43 -38.67
CA LEU A 26 18.53 22.17 -38.63
C LEU A 26 18.22 20.70 -39.00
N LYS A 27 18.88 20.18 -40.04
CA LYS A 27 18.75 18.75 -40.40
C LYS A 27 19.26 17.83 -39.32
N SER A 28 20.40 18.13 -38.70
CA SER A 28 20.93 17.35 -37.57
C SER A 28 19.98 17.35 -36.39
N LEU A 29 19.38 18.49 -36.05
CA LEU A 29 18.41 18.60 -34.99
C LEU A 29 17.15 17.73 -35.24
N ILE A 30 16.64 17.77 -36.50
CA ILE A 30 15.49 16.95 -36.90
C ILE A 30 15.81 15.45 -36.77
N ILE A 31 17.02 15.03 -37.23
CA ILE A 31 17.46 13.64 -37.13
C ILE A 31 17.53 13.19 -35.65
N ILE A 32 18.07 14.03 -34.77
CA ILE A 32 18.14 13.72 -33.31
C ILE A 32 16.74 13.55 -32.74
N ILE A 33 15.81 14.44 -33.05
CA ILE A 33 14.41 14.35 -32.59
C ILE A 33 13.76 13.05 -33.07
N ILE A 34 13.99 12.66 -34.31
CA ILE A 34 13.46 11.40 -34.87
C ILE A 34 14.03 10.19 -34.10
N ILE A 35 15.35 10.15 -33.89
CA ILE A 35 16.00 9.06 -33.16
C ILE A 35 15.44 8.95 -31.72
N VAL A 36 15.34 10.07 -31.00
CA VAL A 36 14.79 10.10 -29.65
C VAL A 36 13.35 9.60 -29.63
N SER A 37 12.53 10.05 -30.60
CA SER A 37 11.13 9.60 -30.72
C SER A 37 11.02 8.10 -30.95
N VAL A 38 11.86 7.52 -31.80
CA VAL A 38 11.91 6.07 -32.05
C VAL A 38 12.28 5.29 -30.78
N VAL A 39 13.25 5.79 -30.00
CA VAL A 39 13.65 5.18 -28.73
C VAL A 39 12.49 5.20 -27.72
N PHE A 40 11.77 6.32 -27.58
CA PHE A 40 10.60 6.40 -26.73
C PHE A 40 9.47 5.44 -27.16
N LEU A 41 9.21 5.33 -28.46
CA LEU A 41 8.23 4.38 -28.98
C LEU A 41 8.63 2.93 -28.70
N ALA A 42 9.92 2.60 -28.80
CA ALA A 42 10.44 1.27 -28.47
C ALA A 42 10.24 0.95 -26.98
N PHE A 43 10.56 1.88 -26.07
CA PHE A 43 10.31 1.72 -24.64
C PHE A 43 8.82 1.59 -24.31
N TYR A 44 7.99 2.40 -24.97
CA TYR A 44 6.54 2.28 -24.81
C TYR A 44 6.02 0.92 -25.26
N GLY A 45 6.48 0.43 -26.41
CA GLY A 45 6.14 -0.90 -26.93
C GLY A 45 6.55 -2.03 -25.98
N ILE A 46 7.79 -1.99 -25.45
CA ILE A 46 8.28 -2.97 -24.49
C ILE A 46 7.44 -2.91 -23.20
N THR A 47 7.15 -1.72 -22.70
CA THR A 47 6.33 -1.55 -21.48
C THR A 47 4.91 -2.06 -21.69
N ALA A 48 4.29 -1.78 -22.82
CA ALA A 48 2.95 -2.26 -23.14
C ALA A 48 2.88 -3.78 -23.29
N LEU A 49 3.92 -4.41 -23.87
CA LEU A 49 4.02 -5.86 -24.01
C LEU A 49 4.30 -6.56 -22.67
N THR A 50 5.15 -5.96 -21.82
CA THR A 50 5.46 -6.52 -20.48
C THR A 50 4.29 -6.36 -19.53
N SER A 51 3.53 -5.27 -19.63
CA SER A 51 2.32 -5.06 -18.83
C SER A 51 1.24 -6.08 -19.15
N LYS A 52 1.15 -6.54 -20.42
CA LYS A 52 0.22 -7.61 -20.81
C LYS A 52 0.67 -9.01 -20.36
N LYS A 53 1.96 -9.23 -20.10
CA LYS A 53 2.48 -10.54 -19.68
C LYS A 53 2.44 -10.79 -18.17
N LYS A 54 2.13 -9.79 -17.33
CA LYS A 54 1.99 -9.98 -15.87
C LYS A 54 0.63 -10.55 -15.44
N THR A 55 -0.26 -10.89 -16.39
CA THR A 55 -1.58 -11.45 -16.09
C THR A 55 -1.62 -12.98 -16.17
N ALA A 56 -0.50 -13.67 -16.33
CA ALA A 56 -0.46 -15.12 -16.34
C ALA A 56 0.55 -15.61 -15.30
N GLY A 57 0.14 -15.70 -14.04
CA GLY A 57 0.98 -16.38 -13.06
C GLY A 57 1.01 -15.84 -11.64
N SER A 58 -0.01 -15.13 -11.17
CA SER A 58 -0.29 -15.08 -9.75
C SER A 58 -1.80 -15.19 -9.58
N GLU A 59 -2.22 -16.23 -8.91
CA GLU A 59 -3.57 -16.49 -8.43
C GLU A 59 -4.02 -15.43 -7.38
N TYR A 60 -3.41 -14.26 -7.45
CA TYR A 60 -3.77 -13.04 -6.78
C TYR A 60 -4.34 -12.07 -7.83
N GLU A 61 -5.51 -12.38 -8.38
CA GLU A 61 -6.37 -11.30 -8.85
C GLU A 61 -6.68 -10.44 -7.61
N VAL A 62 -5.90 -9.39 -7.46
CA VAL A 62 -6.39 -8.22 -6.75
C VAL A 62 -7.46 -7.64 -7.67
N LYS A 63 -8.67 -8.21 -7.60
CA LYS A 63 -9.85 -7.47 -8.02
C LYS A 63 -9.74 -6.14 -7.31
N SER A 64 -9.84 -5.06 -8.09
CA SER A 64 -10.05 -3.71 -7.62
C SER A 64 -11.41 -3.66 -6.90
N GLU A 65 -11.51 -4.44 -5.83
CA GLU A 65 -12.67 -4.46 -4.97
C GLU A 65 -12.41 -3.42 -3.91
N THR A 66 -13.29 -2.43 -3.91
CA THR A 66 -13.69 -1.62 -2.76
C THR A 66 -12.71 -1.84 -1.60
N ILE A 67 -11.97 -0.81 -1.22
CA ILE A 67 -11.20 -0.79 0.01
C ILE A 67 -12.17 -1.19 1.12
N GLN A 68 -12.30 -2.48 1.36
CA GLN A 68 -12.98 -2.98 2.53
C GLN A 68 -12.01 -2.70 3.66
N TYR A 69 -12.34 -1.72 4.46
CA TYR A 69 -11.68 -1.46 5.73
C TYR A 69 -11.98 -2.65 6.66
N ASP A 70 -11.29 -3.76 6.43
CA ASP A 70 -11.35 -4.91 7.33
C ASP A 70 -10.49 -4.67 8.58
N GLU A 71 -9.73 -3.57 8.61
CA GLU A 71 -8.94 -3.15 9.76
C GLU A 71 -9.73 -2.14 10.60
N ILE A 72 -9.84 -2.45 11.90
CA ILE A 72 -10.57 -1.64 12.89
C ILE A 72 -9.74 -1.46 14.15
N MET A 73 -10.12 -0.51 15.01
CA MET A 73 -9.52 -0.31 16.32
C MET A 73 -10.15 -1.24 17.36
N VAL A 74 -9.42 -1.55 18.44
CA VAL A 74 -9.96 -2.37 19.57
C VAL A 74 -11.28 -1.81 20.09
N GLY A 75 -11.39 -0.49 20.24
CA GLY A 75 -12.61 0.17 20.70
C GLY A 75 -13.82 0.01 19.77
N GLN A 76 -13.62 -0.41 18.53
CA GLN A 76 -14.67 -0.60 17.53
C GLN A 76 -15.14 -2.06 17.41
N ILE A 77 -14.46 -2.99 18.10
CA ILE A 77 -14.69 -4.44 17.94
C ILE A 77 -16.16 -4.81 18.20
N LEU A 78 -16.84 -4.21 19.16
CA LEU A 78 -18.25 -4.53 19.47
C LEU A 78 -19.26 -3.69 18.70
N ASN A 79 -18.81 -2.73 17.88
CA ASN A 79 -19.67 -1.75 17.21
C ASN A 79 -19.91 -2.03 15.72
N GLN A 80 -19.54 -3.23 15.26
CA GLN A 80 -19.75 -3.63 13.86
C GLN A 80 -21.24 -3.92 13.58
N LYS A 81 -21.61 -3.88 12.29
CA LYS A 81 -23.02 -4.03 11.85
C LYS A 81 -23.50 -5.48 11.87
N GLU A 82 -22.58 -6.41 11.69
CA GLU A 82 -22.86 -7.83 11.57
C GLU A 82 -23.25 -8.43 12.94
N LYS A 83 -24.15 -9.43 12.90
CA LYS A 83 -24.55 -10.18 14.08
C LYS A 83 -23.49 -11.17 14.57
N GLU A 84 -22.71 -11.72 13.63
CA GLU A 84 -21.63 -12.68 13.92
C GLU A 84 -20.44 -12.39 13.01
N TYR A 85 -19.26 -12.24 13.58
CA TYR A 85 -18.01 -12.00 12.86
C TYR A 85 -16.82 -12.41 13.72
N TYR A 86 -15.67 -12.63 13.02
CA TYR A 86 -14.39 -12.86 13.66
C TYR A 86 -13.56 -11.58 13.70
N VAL A 87 -12.75 -11.41 14.72
CA VAL A 87 -11.77 -10.34 14.83
C VAL A 87 -10.42 -10.94 15.17
N LEU A 88 -9.42 -10.71 14.30
CA LEU A 88 -8.04 -11.10 14.51
C LEU A 88 -7.25 -9.90 15.01
N LEU A 89 -6.89 -9.90 16.30
CA LEU A 89 -5.97 -8.93 16.86
C LEU A 89 -4.54 -9.44 16.61
N LYS A 90 -3.76 -8.69 15.84
CA LYS A 90 -2.41 -9.05 15.44
C LYS A 90 -1.39 -8.43 16.39
N ASN A 91 -0.58 -9.26 17.05
CA ASN A 91 0.66 -8.81 17.69
C ASN A 91 1.79 -8.90 16.66
N GLU A 92 2.58 -7.83 16.50
CA GLU A 92 3.64 -7.74 15.49
C GLU A 92 4.67 -8.86 15.56
N ASN A 93 4.91 -9.41 16.75
CA ASN A 93 5.87 -10.48 16.98
C ASN A 93 5.39 -11.88 16.56
N ASN A 94 4.13 -12.04 16.15
CA ASN A 94 3.62 -13.34 15.73
C ASN A 94 3.81 -13.55 14.23
N HIS A 95 4.64 -14.52 13.85
CA HIS A 95 4.98 -14.84 12.45
C HIS A 95 3.80 -15.44 11.66
N TYR A 96 2.74 -15.89 12.33
CA TYR A 96 1.57 -16.51 11.69
C TYR A 96 0.47 -15.51 11.33
N ASN A 97 0.64 -14.21 11.61
CA ASN A 97 -0.38 -13.18 11.37
C ASN A 97 -0.90 -13.18 9.92
N ASP A 98 0.01 -13.25 8.94
CA ASP A 98 -0.35 -13.23 7.53
C ASP A 98 -1.06 -14.52 7.12
N LEU A 99 -0.61 -15.66 7.65
CA LEU A 99 -1.24 -16.95 7.42
C LEU A 99 -2.67 -16.97 7.98
N TYR A 100 -2.87 -16.47 9.18
CA TYR A 100 -4.21 -16.38 9.80
C TYR A 100 -5.13 -15.45 9.01
N THR A 101 -4.62 -14.29 8.59
CA THR A 101 -5.36 -13.35 7.75
C THR A 101 -5.75 -13.98 6.41
N TYR A 102 -4.83 -14.70 5.77
CA TYR A 102 -5.09 -15.42 4.53
C TYR A 102 -6.21 -16.46 4.69
N TYR A 103 -6.14 -17.30 5.74
CA TYR A 103 -7.18 -18.30 6.00
C TYR A 103 -8.55 -17.67 6.26
N LEU A 104 -8.61 -16.62 7.06
CA LEU A 104 -9.86 -15.90 7.33
C LEU A 104 -10.44 -15.32 6.03
N LYS A 105 -9.61 -14.66 5.23
CA LYS A 105 -10.02 -14.12 3.94
C LYS A 105 -10.53 -15.21 3.00
N LYS A 106 -9.79 -16.30 2.84
CA LYS A 106 -10.14 -17.39 1.92
C LYS A 106 -11.41 -18.14 2.28
N TYR A 107 -11.60 -18.45 3.56
CA TYR A 107 -12.67 -19.35 3.98
C TYR A 107 -13.91 -18.62 4.51
N LEU A 108 -13.77 -17.51 5.21
CA LEU A 108 -14.94 -16.77 5.69
C LEU A 108 -15.67 -16.06 4.56
N SER A 109 -14.97 -15.52 3.58
CA SER A 109 -15.58 -14.89 2.40
C SER A 109 -16.48 -15.87 1.64
N LYS A 110 -16.05 -17.14 1.49
CA LYS A 110 -16.84 -18.19 0.85
C LYS A 110 -18.12 -18.55 1.61
N LYS A 111 -18.11 -18.39 2.94
CA LYS A 111 -19.26 -18.70 3.82
C LYS A 111 -20.11 -17.44 4.12
N SER A 112 -19.90 -16.34 3.39
CA SER A 112 -20.56 -15.03 3.61
C SER A 112 -20.44 -14.53 5.05
N LYS A 113 -19.37 -14.93 5.75
CA LYS A 113 -19.06 -14.46 7.11
C LYS A 113 -18.02 -13.36 7.06
N LYS A 114 -18.22 -12.33 7.89
CA LYS A 114 -17.28 -11.22 8.00
C LYS A 114 -16.16 -11.54 8.99
N TYR A 115 -15.00 -10.94 8.71
CA TYR A 115 -13.89 -10.85 9.66
C TYR A 115 -13.33 -9.42 9.64
N TYR A 116 -12.69 -9.06 10.73
CA TYR A 116 -11.94 -7.82 10.88
C TYR A 116 -10.55 -8.11 11.42
N THR A 117 -9.63 -7.21 11.16
CA THR A 117 -8.27 -7.23 11.73
C THR A 117 -8.07 -6.02 12.62
N VAL A 118 -7.25 -6.18 13.64
CA VAL A 118 -6.79 -5.11 14.52
C VAL A 118 -5.29 -5.21 14.62
N ASP A 119 -4.59 -4.13 14.37
CA ASP A 119 -3.16 -4.03 14.60
C ASP A 119 -2.90 -3.53 16.03
N LEU A 120 -2.33 -4.39 16.89
CA LEU A 120 -1.99 -4.01 18.27
C LEU A 120 -0.79 -3.08 18.35
N SER A 121 0.06 -2.99 17.32
CA SER A 121 1.19 -2.06 17.26
C SER A 121 0.75 -0.61 16.98
N ASN A 122 -0.48 -0.43 16.51
CA ASN A 122 -1.05 0.89 16.29
C ASN A 122 -1.16 1.66 17.61
N ALA A 123 -0.60 2.88 17.65
CA ALA A 123 -0.58 3.71 18.86
C ALA A 123 -1.96 3.95 19.49
N LEU A 124 -3.02 4.00 18.68
CA LEU A 124 -4.41 4.16 19.16
C LEU A 124 -4.93 2.93 19.93
N ASN A 125 -4.28 1.79 19.78
CA ASN A 125 -4.59 0.56 20.50
C ASN A 125 -3.71 0.33 21.74
N SER A 126 -2.74 1.21 22.03
CA SER A 126 -1.75 1.04 23.09
C SER A 126 -2.35 0.80 24.48
N SER A 127 -3.49 1.42 24.78
CA SER A 127 -4.19 1.22 26.05
C SER A 127 -4.73 -0.21 26.24
N TYR A 128 -4.81 -1.01 25.18
CA TYR A 128 -5.26 -2.41 25.19
C TYR A 128 -4.12 -3.41 25.14
N VAL A 129 -2.89 -2.97 24.94
CA VAL A 129 -1.72 -3.84 24.94
C VAL A 129 -1.31 -4.19 26.38
N GLY A 130 -0.86 -5.42 26.60
CA GLY A 130 -0.37 -5.91 27.90
C GLY A 130 0.53 -7.12 27.72
N ASP A 131 1.15 -7.56 28.81
CA ASP A 131 2.08 -8.70 28.80
C ASP A 131 1.40 -10.05 28.53
N SER A 132 0.12 -10.12 28.81
CA SER A 132 -0.70 -11.33 28.57
C SER A 132 -2.08 -10.96 28.09
N THR A 133 -2.74 -11.92 27.39
CA THR A 133 -4.11 -11.72 26.93
C THR A 133 -5.09 -12.02 28.07
N ASN A 134 -5.85 -11.01 28.44
CA ASN A 134 -6.94 -11.11 29.42
C ASN A 134 -8.17 -10.38 28.90
N VAL A 135 -9.16 -11.12 28.43
CA VAL A 135 -10.38 -10.56 27.85
C VAL A 135 -11.47 -10.46 28.94
N ASN A 136 -11.79 -9.24 29.29
CA ASN A 136 -12.87 -8.98 30.23
C ASN A 136 -14.23 -8.98 29.51
N THR A 137 -14.99 -10.05 29.66
CA THR A 137 -16.31 -10.20 29.00
C THR A 137 -17.40 -9.29 29.58
N LYS A 138 -17.24 -8.77 30.80
CA LYS A 138 -18.19 -7.84 31.40
C LYS A 138 -17.92 -6.40 30.96
N SER A 139 -16.66 -6.04 30.79
CA SER A 139 -16.24 -4.73 30.33
C SER A 139 -15.09 -4.88 29.35
N PHE A 140 -15.43 -5.01 28.07
CA PHE A 140 -14.45 -5.26 27.02
C PHE A 140 -13.33 -4.20 26.95
N PHE A 141 -13.66 -2.96 27.30
CA PHE A 141 -12.69 -1.85 27.34
C PHE A 141 -11.58 -2.03 28.39
N ASN A 142 -11.78 -2.94 29.37
CA ASN A 142 -10.75 -3.29 30.34
C ASN A 142 -9.91 -4.52 29.92
N SER A 143 -10.10 -5.00 28.71
CA SER A 143 -9.34 -6.12 28.18
C SER A 143 -7.91 -5.72 27.86
N LYS A 144 -6.99 -6.69 27.96
CA LYS A 144 -5.58 -6.58 27.58
C LYS A 144 -5.22 -7.71 26.63
N PHE A 145 -4.35 -7.42 25.67
CA PHE A 145 -3.91 -8.35 24.62
C PHE A 145 -2.39 -8.35 24.57
N GLY A 146 -1.78 -9.48 24.95
CA GLY A 146 -0.33 -9.69 24.88
C GLY A 146 0.09 -10.49 23.65
N ASN A 147 -0.81 -11.32 23.12
CA ASN A 147 -0.55 -12.21 21.99
C ASN A 147 -1.57 -11.97 20.88
N THR A 148 -1.23 -12.45 19.66
CA THR A 148 -2.22 -12.55 18.58
C THR A 148 -3.43 -13.34 19.10
N THR A 149 -4.59 -12.76 18.92
CA THR A 149 -5.83 -13.28 19.50
C THR A 149 -6.94 -13.26 18.46
N LEU A 150 -7.63 -14.40 18.30
CA LEU A 150 -8.83 -14.49 17.46
C LEU A 150 -10.06 -14.47 18.36
N ILE A 151 -10.99 -13.57 18.09
CA ILE A 151 -12.22 -13.42 18.86
C ILE A 151 -13.42 -13.67 17.96
N LEU A 152 -14.37 -14.49 18.41
CA LEU A 152 -15.69 -14.61 17.80
C LEU A 152 -16.66 -13.68 18.53
N ILE A 153 -17.22 -12.75 17.79
CA ILE A 153 -18.27 -11.85 18.29
C ILE A 153 -19.63 -12.34 17.80
N LYS A 154 -20.60 -12.38 18.74
CA LYS A 154 -22.01 -12.65 18.41
C LYS A 154 -22.91 -11.65 19.13
N ASN A 155 -23.81 -11.02 18.39
CA ASN A 155 -24.76 -10.04 18.92
C ASN A 155 -24.07 -8.96 19.79
N LYS A 156 -22.96 -8.41 19.28
CA LYS A 156 -22.14 -7.37 19.94
C LYS A 156 -21.53 -7.78 21.28
N LYS A 157 -21.40 -9.08 21.52
CA LYS A 157 -20.76 -9.63 22.73
C LYS A 157 -19.64 -10.60 22.34
N VAL A 158 -18.61 -10.64 23.16
CA VAL A 158 -17.55 -11.64 23.04
C VAL A 158 -18.16 -13.01 23.30
N ASN A 159 -18.10 -13.89 22.32
CA ASN A 159 -18.62 -15.26 22.43
C ASN A 159 -17.51 -16.27 22.74
N LYS A 160 -16.38 -16.18 21.99
CA LYS A 160 -15.22 -17.06 22.19
C LYS A 160 -13.93 -16.27 21.97
N VAL A 161 -12.89 -16.65 22.70
CA VAL A 161 -11.55 -16.08 22.60
C VAL A 161 -10.56 -17.21 22.40
N TYR A 162 -9.63 -17.03 21.48
CA TYR A 162 -8.55 -17.95 21.14
C TYR A 162 -7.25 -17.15 21.16
N SER A 163 -6.39 -17.39 22.13
CA SER A 163 -5.19 -16.58 22.40
C SER A 163 -3.88 -17.33 22.27
N THR A 164 -3.92 -18.59 21.84
CA THR A 164 -2.72 -19.37 21.49
C THR A 164 -2.76 -19.80 20.04
N ASP A 165 -1.58 -20.03 19.45
CA ASP A 165 -1.47 -20.43 18.06
C ASP A 165 -2.16 -21.76 17.76
N GLU A 166 -2.16 -22.70 18.73
CA GLU A 166 -2.86 -23.97 18.62
C GLU A 166 -4.37 -23.77 18.53
N GLN A 167 -4.92 -22.95 19.41
CA GLN A 167 -6.37 -22.64 19.43
C GLN A 167 -6.80 -21.96 18.13
N ILE A 168 -6.04 -20.96 17.68
CA ILE A 168 -6.32 -20.24 16.45
C ILE A 168 -6.28 -21.19 15.27
N THR A 169 -5.23 -22.01 15.17
CA THR A 169 -5.05 -22.98 14.08
C THR A 169 -6.19 -24.02 14.06
N GLU A 170 -6.61 -24.52 15.22
CA GLU A 170 -7.72 -25.47 15.31
C GLU A 170 -9.04 -24.87 14.80
N VAL A 171 -9.32 -23.60 15.16
CA VAL A 171 -10.49 -22.89 14.68
C VAL A 171 -10.42 -22.66 13.18
N LEU A 172 -9.27 -22.25 12.66
CA LEU A 172 -9.07 -22.04 11.22
C LEU A 172 -9.26 -23.34 10.43
N LYS A 173 -8.78 -24.48 10.93
CA LYS A 173 -9.06 -25.79 10.32
C LYS A 173 -10.56 -26.11 10.27
N LYS A 174 -11.29 -25.83 11.35
CA LYS A 174 -12.78 -26.00 11.40
C LYS A 174 -13.51 -25.06 10.44
N ILE A 175 -13.01 -23.85 10.22
CA ILE A 175 -13.56 -22.89 9.26
C ILE A 175 -13.28 -23.38 7.83
N ALA A 176 -12.13 -23.99 7.60
CA ALA A 176 -11.68 -24.48 6.29
C ALA A 176 -12.42 -25.73 5.81
N ALA A 177 -12.86 -26.58 6.73
CA ALA A 177 -13.67 -27.76 6.46
C ALA A 177 -15.12 -27.40 6.08
#